data_0209974147db9fcf0d39df4102daaec2
#
_entry.id   0209974147db9fcf0d39df4102daaec2
#
_cell.length_a   1.000
_cell.length_b   1.000
_cell.length_c   1.000
_cell.angle_alpha   90.00
_cell.angle_beta   90.00
_cell.angle_gamma   90.00
#
_symmetry.space_group_name_H-M   'P 1'
#
loop_
_entity.id
_entity.type
_entity.pdbx_description
1 polymer ?
#
loop_
_entity_poly.entity_id
_entity_poly.type
_entity_poly.pdbx_seq_one_letter_code
_entity_poly.pdbx_strand_id
1 'polypeptide(L)'
;MISVSDVNLTFETNDGPVNALKNVSLEVNEGDFVSFIGPSGCGKTTLLRVIAALETPTAGRVTINNMTPDEARKAREYGYVFQAAGLYPWRTVSGNIKLPLEIMGYSTSEKDDRTRKVIDLVELKGFEKKFPWQLSGGMQQRASIARALAFDANILLMDEPFGALDEIVRDRLNGELLNLWARTHKTICFVTHSIPEAVFLSTKIVVMSPRPGRITDVIESPLPKNRDLNIRDSQEFIKIAQRVREGLKAGQTEDVF
;
A
#
# COMPACT_ATOMS: atom_id res chain seq x y z
N MET A 1 8.29 -12.56 3.48
CA MET A 1 7.19 -12.82 4.43
C MET A 1 7.19 -11.73 5.51
N ILE A 2 6.02 -11.21 5.86
CA ILE A 2 5.87 -10.22 6.94
C ILE A 2 5.05 -10.89 8.05
N SER A 3 5.57 -10.87 9.28
CA SER A 3 4.86 -11.36 10.47
C SER A 3 4.66 -10.22 11.44
N VAL A 4 3.41 -10.04 11.86
CA VAL A 4 2.98 -9.08 12.88
C VAL A 4 2.38 -9.86 14.03
N SER A 5 2.93 -9.74 15.23
CA SER A 5 2.53 -10.53 16.39
C SER A 5 2.20 -9.61 17.56
N ASP A 6 0.93 -9.61 17.97
CA ASP A 6 0.37 -8.90 19.13
C ASP A 6 0.78 -7.43 19.22
N VAL A 7 0.82 -6.76 18.05
CA VAL A 7 1.25 -5.37 17.95
C VAL A 7 0.22 -4.45 18.60
N ASN A 8 0.73 -3.62 19.51
CA ASN A 8 0.01 -2.52 20.14
C ASN A 8 0.77 -1.22 19.88
N LEU A 9 0.05 -0.14 19.65
CA LEU A 9 0.65 1.19 19.51
C LEU A 9 -0.25 2.24 20.15
N THR A 10 0.33 2.95 21.11
CA THR A 10 -0.28 4.09 21.82
C THR A 10 0.57 5.33 21.56
N PHE A 11 -0.06 6.40 21.12
CA PHE A 11 0.56 7.72 21.00
C PHE A 11 0.28 8.54 22.25
N GLU A 12 1.31 9.10 22.84
CA GLU A 12 1.16 10.10 23.89
C GLU A 12 0.82 11.44 23.23
N THR A 13 -0.29 12.04 23.64
CA THR A 13 -0.75 13.34 23.15
C THR A 13 -1.01 14.29 24.31
N ASN A 14 -1.11 15.59 24.03
CA ASN A 14 -1.41 16.61 25.06
C ASN A 14 -2.77 16.36 25.75
N ASP A 15 -3.69 15.69 25.05
CA ASP A 15 -5.04 15.36 25.54
C ASP A 15 -5.12 13.96 26.18
N GLY A 16 -3.95 13.29 26.37
CA GLY A 16 -3.82 11.96 26.93
C GLY A 16 -3.44 10.89 25.89
N PRO A 17 -3.28 9.63 26.33
CA PRO A 17 -2.84 8.53 25.46
C PRO A 17 -3.92 8.13 24.46
N VAL A 18 -3.53 7.95 23.20
CA VAL A 18 -4.39 7.51 22.11
C VAL A 18 -3.96 6.14 21.63
N ASN A 19 -4.76 5.12 21.92
CA ASN A 19 -4.54 3.76 21.43
C ASN A 19 -4.87 3.68 19.95
N ALA A 20 -3.85 3.60 19.10
CA ALA A 20 -4.01 3.52 17.65
C ALA A 20 -4.22 2.09 17.17
N LEU A 21 -3.45 1.14 17.72
CA LEU A 21 -3.52 -0.29 17.40
C LEU A 21 -3.61 -1.10 18.70
N LYS A 22 -4.39 -2.18 18.68
CA LYS A 22 -4.56 -3.08 19.83
C LYS A 22 -4.57 -4.55 19.40
N ASN A 23 -3.58 -5.32 19.88
CA ASN A 23 -3.45 -6.77 19.67
C ASN A 23 -3.58 -7.17 18.19
N VAL A 24 -2.84 -6.49 17.32
CA VAL A 24 -2.85 -6.77 15.88
C VAL A 24 -1.87 -7.90 15.58
N SER A 25 -2.39 -9.01 15.04
CA SER A 25 -1.60 -10.16 14.59
C SER A 25 -1.98 -10.53 13.15
N LEU A 26 -0.99 -10.69 12.27
CA LEU A 26 -1.18 -10.97 10.85
C LEU A 26 0.05 -11.61 10.24
N GLU A 27 -0.17 -12.58 9.37
CA GLU A 27 0.85 -13.17 8.50
C GLU A 27 0.58 -12.79 7.04
N VAL A 28 1.62 -12.25 6.39
CA VAL A 28 1.64 -11.96 4.94
C VAL A 28 2.70 -12.85 4.30
N ASN A 29 2.27 -13.75 3.42
CA ASN A 29 3.17 -14.65 2.73
C ASN A 29 3.87 -13.97 1.56
N GLU A 30 4.96 -14.56 1.09
CA GLU A 30 5.63 -14.11 -0.12
C GLU A 30 4.67 -14.22 -1.32
N GLY A 31 4.60 -13.16 -2.12
CA GLY A 31 3.72 -13.07 -3.26
C GLY A 31 2.25 -12.80 -2.93
N ASP A 32 1.88 -12.58 -1.67
CA ASP A 32 0.52 -12.13 -1.33
C ASP A 32 0.28 -10.69 -1.79
N PHE A 33 -0.94 -10.43 -2.22
CA PHE A 33 -1.49 -9.07 -2.32
C PHE A 33 -2.49 -8.87 -1.18
N VAL A 34 -2.10 -8.16 -0.13
CA VAL A 34 -2.91 -7.96 1.09
C VAL A 34 -3.45 -6.54 1.12
N SER A 35 -4.78 -6.39 1.10
CA SER A 35 -5.41 -5.10 1.32
C SER A 35 -5.88 -4.92 2.76
N PHE A 36 -5.58 -3.76 3.33
CA PHE A 36 -6.11 -3.30 4.62
C PHE A 36 -7.28 -2.37 4.38
N ILE A 37 -8.46 -2.73 4.88
CA ILE A 37 -9.67 -1.93 4.75
C ILE A 37 -10.31 -1.68 6.12
N GLY A 38 -10.85 -0.49 6.31
CA GLY A 38 -11.46 -0.07 7.58
C GLY A 38 -11.86 1.40 7.52
N PRO A 39 -12.61 1.91 8.51
CA PRO A 39 -13.01 3.31 8.56
C PRO A 39 -11.80 4.26 8.64
N SER A 40 -12.02 5.53 8.37
CA SER A 40 -10.96 6.55 8.51
C SER A 40 -10.48 6.64 9.95
N GLY A 41 -9.16 6.73 10.14
CA GLY A 41 -8.55 6.82 11.46
C GLY A 41 -8.50 5.50 12.26
N CYS A 42 -8.85 4.36 11.67
CA CYS A 42 -8.82 3.05 12.35
C CYS A 42 -7.42 2.45 12.52
N GLY A 43 -6.36 3.07 12.01
CA GLY A 43 -4.98 2.60 12.20
C GLY A 43 -4.34 1.86 11.01
N LYS A 44 -4.97 1.79 9.84
CA LYS A 44 -4.40 1.14 8.63
C LYS A 44 -3.01 1.71 8.26
N THR A 45 -2.94 3.02 8.07
CA THR A 45 -1.69 3.76 7.83
C THR A 45 -0.70 3.55 8.97
N THR A 46 -1.17 3.54 10.21
CA THR A 46 -0.32 3.32 11.40
C THR A 46 0.30 1.93 11.36
N LEU A 47 -0.49 0.89 11.06
CA LEU A 47 0.03 -0.48 10.92
C LEU A 47 1.06 -0.56 9.80
N LEU A 48 0.79 0.05 8.65
CA LEU A 48 1.71 0.07 7.52
C LEU A 48 3.03 0.79 7.88
N ARG A 49 2.96 1.88 8.68
CA ARG A 49 4.14 2.60 9.19
C ARG A 49 4.94 1.78 10.19
N VAL A 50 4.27 0.99 11.05
CA VAL A 50 4.96 0.06 11.96
C VAL A 50 5.73 -1.00 11.16
N ILE A 51 5.09 -1.60 10.14
CA ILE A 51 5.76 -2.54 9.23
C ILE A 51 6.98 -1.89 8.57
N ALA A 52 6.87 -0.62 8.19
CA ALA A 52 7.93 0.15 7.52
C ALA A 52 9.00 0.75 8.48
N ALA A 53 9.04 0.40 9.77
CA ALA A 53 9.92 1.03 10.76
C ALA A 53 9.86 2.58 10.75
N LEU A 54 8.69 3.15 10.43
CA LEU A 54 8.42 4.58 10.52
C LEU A 54 7.72 4.94 11.84
N GLU A 55 7.17 3.93 12.52
CA GLU A 55 6.62 3.98 13.86
C GLU A 55 7.10 2.78 14.65
N THR A 56 7.33 2.97 15.95
CA THR A 56 7.76 1.88 16.84
C THR A 56 6.56 1.40 17.65
N PRO A 57 6.21 0.11 17.62
CA PRO A 57 5.10 -0.42 18.41
C PRO A 57 5.41 -0.29 19.90
N THR A 58 4.38 -0.02 20.71
CA THR A 58 4.49 0.03 22.18
C THR A 58 4.69 -1.37 22.78
N ALA A 59 4.10 -2.38 22.13
CA ALA A 59 4.27 -3.80 22.46
C ALA A 59 4.03 -4.67 21.23
N GLY A 60 4.44 -5.93 21.31
CA GLY A 60 4.39 -6.87 20.20
C GLY A 60 5.64 -6.82 19.33
N ARG A 61 5.60 -7.52 18.20
CA ARG A 61 6.76 -7.68 17.32
C ARG A 61 6.33 -7.70 15.85
N VAL A 62 7.19 -7.10 15.01
CA VAL A 62 7.09 -7.23 13.54
C VAL A 62 8.41 -7.77 13.00
N THR A 63 8.32 -8.67 12.03
CA THR A 63 9.48 -9.13 11.26
C THR A 63 9.18 -9.11 9.76
N ILE A 64 10.22 -8.83 8.97
CA ILE A 64 10.18 -8.85 7.50
C ILE A 64 11.35 -9.72 7.03
N ASN A 65 11.06 -10.84 6.37
CA ASN A 65 12.09 -11.80 5.95
C ASN A 65 13.06 -12.20 7.08
N ASN A 66 12.51 -12.44 8.29
CA ASN A 66 13.24 -12.74 9.54
C ASN A 66 14.12 -11.60 10.08
N MET A 67 14.07 -10.40 9.48
CA MET A 67 14.73 -9.18 9.96
C MET A 67 13.76 -8.34 10.78
N THR A 68 14.30 -7.50 11.65
CA THR A 68 13.51 -6.41 12.25
C THR A 68 13.09 -5.40 11.16
N PRO A 69 12.01 -4.63 11.36
CA PRO A 69 11.62 -3.61 10.39
C PRO A 69 12.73 -2.59 10.07
N ASP A 70 13.55 -2.22 11.04
CA ASP A 70 14.68 -1.30 10.85
C ASP A 70 15.81 -1.91 10.00
N GLU A 71 16.13 -3.18 10.21
CA GLU A 71 17.08 -3.92 9.37
C GLU A 71 16.55 -4.04 7.93
N ALA A 72 15.28 -4.41 7.75
CA ALA A 72 14.65 -4.52 6.44
C ALA A 72 14.63 -3.17 5.71
N ARG A 73 14.39 -2.06 6.43
CA ARG A 73 14.47 -0.69 5.89
C ARG A 73 15.88 -0.36 5.42
N LYS A 74 16.91 -0.65 6.23
CA LYS A 74 18.32 -0.44 5.88
C LYS A 74 18.76 -1.32 4.71
N ALA A 75 18.26 -2.55 4.65
CA ALA A 75 18.50 -3.49 3.55
C ALA A 75 17.69 -3.14 2.28
N ARG A 76 16.76 -2.17 2.35
CA ARG A 76 15.91 -1.73 1.21
C ARG A 76 15.00 -2.83 0.67
N GLU A 77 14.49 -3.67 1.56
CA GLU A 77 13.63 -4.81 1.23
C GLU A 77 12.27 -4.37 0.66
N TYR A 78 11.84 -3.15 0.93
CA TYR A 78 10.53 -2.65 0.50
C TYR A 78 10.59 -1.26 -0.13
N GLY A 79 9.66 -1.01 -1.07
CA GLY A 79 9.29 0.31 -1.56
C GLY A 79 8.05 0.83 -0.83
N TYR A 80 8.02 2.12 -0.49
CA TYR A 80 6.89 2.76 0.17
C TYR A 80 6.27 3.83 -0.70
N VAL A 81 4.94 3.76 -0.90
CA VAL A 81 4.12 4.79 -1.53
C VAL A 81 3.28 5.46 -0.45
N PHE A 82 3.52 6.73 -0.20
CA PHE A 82 2.79 7.53 0.78
C PHE A 82 1.46 8.03 0.21
N GLN A 83 0.50 8.29 1.09
CA GLN A 83 -0.79 8.89 0.76
C GLN A 83 -0.61 10.25 0.06
N ALA A 84 0.28 11.11 0.57
CA ALA A 84 0.73 12.29 -0.15
C ALA A 84 1.88 11.91 -1.09
N ALA A 85 1.88 12.42 -2.31
CA ALA A 85 2.88 12.08 -3.33
C ALA A 85 4.34 12.32 -2.88
N GLY A 86 4.59 13.31 -2.01
CA GLY A 86 5.89 13.57 -1.39
C GLY A 86 7.03 13.70 -2.42
N LEU A 87 6.75 14.34 -3.55
CA LEU A 87 7.76 14.61 -4.57
C LEU A 87 8.61 15.80 -4.15
N TYR A 88 9.92 15.73 -4.42
CA TYR A 88 10.81 16.85 -4.20
C TYR A 88 10.53 17.96 -5.22
N PRO A 89 10.10 19.16 -4.79
CA PRO A 89 9.66 20.21 -5.69
C PRO A 89 10.78 20.74 -6.60
N TRP A 90 12.03 20.64 -6.19
CA TRP A 90 13.21 21.05 -6.98
C TRP A 90 13.70 20.01 -7.98
N ARG A 91 13.08 18.84 -8.03
CA ARG A 91 13.39 17.77 -8.99
C ARG A 91 12.27 17.61 -10.01
N THR A 92 12.63 17.33 -11.25
CA THR A 92 11.67 16.94 -12.28
C THR A 92 11.01 15.59 -11.95
N VAL A 93 9.99 15.20 -12.70
CA VAL A 93 9.37 13.85 -12.61
C VAL A 93 10.45 12.78 -12.72
N SER A 94 11.25 12.80 -13.79
CA SER A 94 12.34 11.84 -13.98
C SER A 94 13.37 11.90 -12.85
N GLY A 95 13.71 13.09 -12.34
CA GLY A 95 14.63 13.27 -11.22
C GLY A 95 14.10 12.72 -9.90
N ASN A 96 12.78 12.82 -9.64
CA ASN A 96 12.13 12.20 -8.49
C ASN A 96 12.15 10.67 -8.57
N ILE A 97 11.86 10.11 -9.75
CA ILE A 97 11.86 8.66 -9.97
C ILE A 97 13.27 8.08 -9.87
N LYS A 98 14.29 8.79 -10.39
CA LYS A 98 15.70 8.37 -10.32
C LYS A 98 16.29 8.41 -8.92
N LEU A 99 15.75 9.20 -8.01
CA LEU A 99 16.35 9.43 -6.70
C LEU A 99 16.70 8.15 -5.92
N PRO A 100 15.81 7.17 -5.72
CA PRO A 100 16.18 5.93 -5.05
C PRO A 100 17.31 5.19 -5.78
N LEU A 101 17.32 5.20 -7.11
CA LEU A 101 18.36 4.56 -7.91
C LEU A 101 19.73 5.28 -7.77
N GLU A 102 19.71 6.61 -7.61
CA GLU A 102 20.92 7.40 -7.32
C GLU A 102 21.50 7.02 -5.95
N ILE A 103 20.65 6.93 -4.92
CA ILE A 103 21.03 6.54 -3.55
C ILE A 103 21.57 5.10 -3.52
N MET A 104 21.05 4.23 -4.37
CA MET A 104 21.46 2.83 -4.47
C MET A 104 22.71 2.62 -5.35
N GLY A 105 23.23 3.67 -5.99
CA GLY A 105 24.46 3.60 -6.79
C GLY A 105 24.30 2.95 -8.17
N TYR A 106 23.07 2.89 -8.72
CA TYR A 106 22.86 2.38 -10.08
C TYR A 106 23.60 3.22 -11.12
N SER A 107 24.09 2.58 -12.17
CA SER A 107 24.71 3.25 -13.31
C SER A 107 23.72 4.18 -14.02
N THR A 108 24.22 5.15 -14.77
CA THR A 108 23.36 6.10 -15.52
C THR A 108 22.44 5.38 -16.49
N SER A 109 22.97 4.37 -17.21
CA SER A 109 22.19 3.58 -18.16
C SER A 109 21.02 2.83 -17.48
N GLU A 110 21.29 2.17 -16.34
CA GLU A 110 20.25 1.45 -15.58
C GLU A 110 19.18 2.40 -15.02
N LYS A 111 19.61 3.56 -14.49
CA LYS A 111 18.69 4.60 -14.03
C LYS A 111 17.75 5.07 -15.14
N ASP A 112 18.30 5.32 -16.33
CA ASP A 112 17.54 5.79 -17.48
C ASP A 112 16.55 4.73 -17.97
N ASP A 113 16.99 3.49 -18.07
CA ASP A 113 16.15 2.38 -18.55
C ASP A 113 14.99 2.08 -17.56
N ARG A 114 15.31 1.95 -16.27
CA ARG A 114 14.31 1.72 -15.22
C ARG A 114 13.30 2.87 -15.13
N THR A 115 13.79 4.11 -15.17
CA THR A 115 12.93 5.31 -15.14
C THR A 115 11.99 5.35 -16.34
N ARG A 116 12.45 5.03 -17.54
CA ARG A 116 11.60 4.98 -18.74
C ARG A 116 10.49 3.96 -18.59
N LYS A 117 10.82 2.73 -18.16
CA LYS A 117 9.85 1.64 -17.97
C LYS A 117 8.74 2.03 -16.99
N VAL A 118 9.08 2.63 -15.85
CA VAL A 118 8.06 3.01 -14.87
C VAL A 118 7.27 4.26 -15.27
N ILE A 119 7.86 5.19 -16.04
CA ILE A 119 7.14 6.34 -16.61
C ILE A 119 6.09 5.87 -17.62
N ASP A 120 6.42 4.91 -18.46
CA ASP A 120 5.47 4.32 -19.41
C ASP A 120 4.34 3.59 -18.66
N LEU A 121 4.67 2.83 -17.61
CA LEU A 121 3.70 2.11 -16.78
C LEU A 121 2.67 3.04 -16.13
N VAL A 122 3.09 4.19 -15.61
CA VAL A 122 2.21 5.16 -14.96
C VAL A 122 1.69 6.25 -15.90
N GLU A 123 1.93 6.14 -17.20
CA GLU A 123 1.47 7.06 -18.26
C GLU A 123 1.86 8.53 -18.02
N LEU A 124 3.11 8.75 -17.69
CA LEU A 124 3.69 10.08 -17.56
C LEU A 124 4.67 10.41 -18.70
N LYS A 125 4.57 9.69 -19.83
CA LYS A 125 5.36 9.99 -21.03
C LYS A 125 5.08 11.40 -21.51
N GLY A 126 6.16 12.15 -21.81
CA GLY A 126 6.09 13.58 -22.18
C GLY A 126 6.13 14.55 -20.99
N PHE A 127 6.05 14.04 -19.75
CA PHE A 127 6.12 14.84 -18.51
C PHE A 127 7.45 14.66 -17.74
N GLU A 128 8.42 13.95 -18.29
CA GLU A 128 9.68 13.57 -17.64
C GLU A 128 10.45 14.78 -17.08
N LYS A 129 10.43 15.88 -17.84
CA LYS A 129 11.13 17.13 -17.52
C LYS A 129 10.29 18.14 -16.73
N LYS A 130 9.01 17.82 -16.46
CA LYS A 130 8.13 18.70 -15.68
C LYS A 130 8.46 18.60 -14.20
N PHE A 131 8.23 19.68 -13.46
CA PHE A 131 8.36 19.75 -12.01
C PHE A 131 7.00 19.44 -11.33
N PRO A 132 6.96 19.03 -10.05
CA PRO A 132 5.72 18.68 -9.36
C PRO A 132 4.62 19.74 -9.44
N TRP A 133 4.95 21.03 -9.32
CA TRP A 133 3.96 22.11 -9.40
C TRP A 133 3.33 22.30 -10.79
N GLN A 134 3.87 21.67 -11.83
CA GLN A 134 3.33 21.68 -13.20
C GLN A 134 2.39 20.49 -13.44
N LEU A 135 2.15 19.65 -12.45
CA LEU A 135 1.37 18.42 -12.53
C LEU A 135 0.07 18.53 -11.73
N SER A 136 -0.98 17.87 -12.19
CA SER A 136 -2.16 17.62 -11.35
C SER A 136 -1.82 16.73 -10.16
N GLY A 137 -2.63 16.75 -9.10
CA GLY A 137 -2.45 15.88 -7.93
C GLY A 137 -2.37 14.40 -8.30
N GLY A 138 -3.22 13.94 -9.22
CA GLY A 138 -3.20 12.57 -9.74
C GLY A 138 -1.90 12.23 -10.49
N MET A 139 -1.35 13.16 -11.28
CA MET A 139 -0.06 12.98 -11.95
C MET A 139 1.09 12.91 -10.95
N GLN A 140 1.05 13.74 -9.90
CA GLN A 140 2.04 13.67 -8.82
C GLN A 140 2.00 12.32 -8.10
N GLN A 141 0.80 11.80 -7.83
CA GLN A 141 0.63 10.49 -7.21
C GLN A 141 1.18 9.37 -8.10
N ARG A 142 0.90 9.41 -9.41
CA ARG A 142 1.49 8.46 -10.37
C ARG A 142 3.02 8.52 -10.40
N ALA A 143 3.61 9.71 -10.33
CA ALA A 143 5.07 9.86 -10.23
C ALA A 143 5.63 9.28 -8.91
N SER A 144 4.92 9.39 -7.80
CA SER A 144 5.27 8.78 -6.53
C SER A 144 5.25 7.25 -6.60
N ILE A 145 4.24 6.67 -7.23
CA ILE A 145 4.14 5.23 -7.49
C ILE A 145 5.32 4.77 -8.36
N ALA A 146 5.59 5.48 -9.47
CA ALA A 146 6.72 5.19 -10.34
C ALA A 146 8.06 5.21 -9.58
N ARG A 147 8.25 6.17 -8.66
CA ARG A 147 9.45 6.25 -7.81
C ARG A 147 9.62 5.01 -6.93
N ALA A 148 8.54 4.51 -6.34
CA ALA A 148 8.58 3.31 -5.50
C ALA A 148 8.82 2.03 -6.32
N LEU A 149 8.36 1.98 -7.57
CA LEU A 149 8.55 0.83 -8.46
C LEU A 149 9.94 0.80 -9.13
N ALA A 150 10.65 1.94 -9.18
CA ALA A 150 11.87 2.08 -9.97
C ALA A 150 13.03 1.18 -9.51
N PHE A 151 13.16 0.92 -8.20
CA PHE A 151 14.29 0.15 -7.65
C PHE A 151 14.00 -1.33 -7.40
N ASP A 152 12.83 -1.79 -7.84
CA ASP A 152 12.48 -3.21 -7.93
C ASP A 152 12.49 -4.00 -6.60
N ALA A 153 12.07 -3.36 -5.51
CA ALA A 153 11.91 -4.03 -4.23
C ALA A 153 10.93 -5.22 -4.33
N ASN A 154 11.17 -6.28 -3.53
CA ASN A 154 10.31 -7.45 -3.49
C ASN A 154 8.99 -7.19 -2.74
N ILE A 155 8.98 -6.20 -1.85
CA ILE A 155 7.83 -5.81 -1.05
C ILE A 155 7.42 -4.37 -1.42
N LEU A 156 6.13 -4.13 -1.58
CA LEU A 156 5.56 -2.80 -1.77
C LEU A 156 4.56 -2.50 -0.65
N LEU A 157 4.79 -1.39 0.04
CA LEU A 157 3.90 -0.86 1.06
C LEU A 157 3.22 0.38 0.48
N MET A 158 1.90 0.34 0.30
CA MET A 158 1.16 1.38 -0.41
C MET A 158 0.03 1.93 0.46
N ASP A 159 0.12 3.20 0.81
CA ASP A 159 -0.84 3.90 1.68
C ASP A 159 -1.79 4.75 0.83
N GLU A 160 -2.99 4.25 0.57
CA GLU A 160 -4.03 4.88 -0.26
C GLU A 160 -3.51 5.45 -1.60
N PRO A 161 -2.74 4.68 -2.40
CA PRO A 161 -1.99 5.22 -3.53
C PRO A 161 -2.88 5.81 -4.63
N PHE A 162 -4.15 5.41 -4.68
CA PHE A 162 -5.10 5.84 -5.70
C PHE A 162 -6.21 6.77 -5.18
N GLY A 163 -6.16 7.16 -3.89
CA GLY A 163 -7.21 7.94 -3.25
C GLY A 163 -7.51 9.31 -3.92
N ALA A 164 -6.50 9.95 -4.50
CA ALA A 164 -6.63 11.25 -5.16
C ALA A 164 -6.93 11.16 -6.68
N LEU A 165 -7.18 9.96 -7.22
CA LEU A 165 -7.39 9.75 -8.66
C LEU A 165 -8.88 9.70 -9.00
N ASP A 166 -9.23 10.15 -10.21
CA ASP A 166 -10.55 9.88 -10.79
C ASP A 166 -10.76 8.37 -11.06
N GLU A 167 -12.01 7.96 -11.19
CA GLU A 167 -12.38 6.55 -11.27
C GLU A 167 -11.76 5.83 -12.48
N ILE A 168 -11.75 6.47 -13.66
CA ILE A 168 -11.24 5.86 -14.90
C ILE A 168 -9.73 5.61 -14.79
N VAL A 169 -8.98 6.60 -14.30
CA VAL A 169 -7.53 6.49 -14.09
C VAL A 169 -7.22 5.47 -13.00
N ARG A 170 -8.01 5.47 -11.92
CA ARG A 170 -7.88 4.52 -10.81
C ARG A 170 -8.07 3.08 -11.29
N ASP A 171 -9.12 2.80 -12.05
CA ASP A 171 -9.42 1.46 -12.57
C ASP A 171 -8.31 0.95 -13.48
N ARG A 172 -7.79 1.81 -14.34
CA ARG A 172 -6.66 1.46 -15.20
C ARG A 172 -5.40 1.15 -14.39
N LEU A 173 -5.04 2.00 -13.42
CA LEU A 173 -3.87 1.76 -12.57
C LEU A 173 -4.04 0.53 -11.66
N ASN A 174 -5.25 0.23 -11.22
CA ASN A 174 -5.56 -1.03 -10.55
C ASN A 174 -5.24 -2.24 -11.45
N GLY A 175 -5.66 -2.18 -12.72
CA GLY A 175 -5.34 -3.23 -13.70
C GLY A 175 -3.83 -3.36 -13.93
N GLU A 176 -3.11 -2.26 -14.11
CA GLU A 176 -1.66 -2.26 -14.29
C GLU A 176 -0.91 -2.78 -13.04
N LEU A 177 -1.35 -2.40 -11.85
CA LEU A 177 -0.77 -2.89 -10.60
C LEU A 177 -1.00 -4.40 -10.43
N LEU A 178 -2.20 -4.89 -10.76
CA LEU A 178 -2.52 -6.31 -10.74
C LEU A 178 -1.66 -7.10 -11.75
N ASN A 179 -1.51 -6.58 -12.97
CA ASN A 179 -0.66 -7.17 -14.00
C ASN A 179 0.81 -7.21 -13.57
N LEU A 180 1.32 -6.11 -12.97
CA LEU A 180 2.66 -6.07 -12.41
C LEU A 180 2.83 -7.16 -11.35
N TRP A 181 1.90 -7.24 -10.39
CA TRP A 181 1.92 -8.24 -9.33
C TRP A 181 1.89 -9.67 -9.88
N ALA A 182 1.00 -9.97 -10.84
CA ALA A 182 0.88 -11.28 -11.45
C ALA A 182 2.16 -11.75 -12.16
N ARG A 183 2.93 -10.80 -12.74
CA ARG A 183 4.20 -11.10 -13.43
C ARG A 183 5.40 -11.20 -12.50
N THR A 184 5.43 -10.41 -11.42
CA THR A 184 6.62 -10.26 -10.58
C THR A 184 6.52 -11.01 -9.27
N HIS A 185 5.32 -11.46 -8.89
CA HIS A 185 5.03 -12.12 -7.61
C HIS A 185 5.53 -11.34 -6.39
N LYS A 186 5.57 -10.00 -6.48
CA LYS A 186 5.93 -9.14 -5.34
C LYS A 186 4.90 -9.25 -4.23
N THR A 187 5.35 -9.13 -3.00
CA THR A 187 4.46 -9.02 -1.85
C THR A 187 3.96 -7.59 -1.73
N ILE A 188 2.65 -7.38 -1.69
CA ILE A 188 2.06 -6.04 -1.63
C ILE A 188 1.17 -5.90 -0.40
N CYS A 189 1.43 -4.87 0.41
CA CYS A 189 0.54 -4.39 1.45
C CYS A 189 -0.10 -3.09 0.98
N PHE A 190 -1.41 -3.08 0.84
CA PHE A 190 -2.16 -2.00 0.19
C PHE A 190 -3.25 -1.47 1.12
N VAL A 191 -3.18 -0.22 1.49
CA VAL A 191 -4.22 0.46 2.27
C VAL A 191 -5.22 1.11 1.32
N THR A 192 -6.49 0.85 1.53
CA THR A 192 -7.59 1.50 0.79
C THR A 192 -8.83 1.65 1.66
N HIS A 193 -9.72 2.56 1.28
CA HIS A 193 -11.07 2.68 1.79
C HIS A 193 -12.12 2.18 0.77
N SER A 194 -11.68 1.73 -0.41
CA SER A 194 -12.53 1.25 -1.49
C SER A 194 -12.69 -0.27 -1.44
N ILE A 195 -13.92 -0.75 -1.17
CA ILE A 195 -14.24 -2.18 -1.20
C ILE A 195 -13.95 -2.79 -2.59
N PRO A 196 -14.38 -2.16 -3.71
CA PRO A 196 -14.06 -2.69 -5.04
C PRO A 196 -12.56 -2.84 -5.30
N GLU A 197 -11.72 -1.90 -4.86
CA GLU A 197 -10.27 -2.01 -4.98
C GLU A 197 -9.71 -3.19 -4.17
N ALA A 198 -10.09 -3.27 -2.88
CA ALA A 198 -9.62 -4.33 -2.01
C ALA A 198 -9.97 -5.72 -2.58
N VAL A 199 -11.19 -5.91 -3.07
CA VAL A 199 -11.63 -7.20 -3.66
C VAL A 199 -10.95 -7.46 -5.00
N PHE A 200 -10.81 -6.42 -5.85
CA PHE A 200 -10.21 -6.56 -7.18
C PHE A 200 -8.73 -6.91 -7.12
N LEU A 201 -7.98 -6.34 -6.18
CA LEU A 201 -6.52 -6.47 -6.16
C LEU A 201 -6.03 -7.66 -5.33
N SER A 202 -6.76 -8.07 -4.29
CA SER A 202 -6.16 -8.85 -3.22
C SER A 202 -6.28 -10.35 -3.38
N THR A 203 -5.29 -11.05 -2.82
CA THR A 203 -5.39 -12.46 -2.42
C THR A 203 -5.94 -12.57 -1.00
N LYS A 204 -5.71 -11.55 -0.17
CA LYS A 204 -6.13 -11.49 1.22
C LYS A 204 -6.61 -10.09 1.59
N ILE A 205 -7.77 -9.99 2.21
CA ILE A 205 -8.34 -8.71 2.65
C ILE A 205 -8.43 -8.73 4.18
N VAL A 206 -7.78 -7.76 4.80
CA VAL A 206 -7.77 -7.57 6.25
C VAL A 206 -8.73 -6.45 6.60
N VAL A 207 -9.80 -6.80 7.33
CA VAL A 207 -10.80 -5.84 7.79
C VAL A 207 -10.42 -5.36 9.18
N MET A 208 -10.40 -4.04 9.37
CA MET A 208 -10.04 -3.41 10.65
C MET A 208 -11.22 -2.68 11.29
N SER A 209 -11.34 -2.82 12.62
CA SER A 209 -12.31 -2.09 13.45
C SER A 209 -11.98 -0.58 13.50
N PRO A 210 -12.92 0.28 13.92
CA PRO A 210 -12.61 1.63 14.40
C PRO A 210 -11.52 1.63 15.48
N ARG A 211 -11.06 2.81 15.89
CA ARG A 211 -10.02 2.98 16.91
C ARG A 211 -10.49 2.47 18.29
N PRO A 212 -9.65 1.68 18.99
CA PRO A 212 -8.33 1.19 18.62
C PRO A 212 -8.41 0.13 17.51
N GLY A 213 -7.57 0.30 16.47
CA GLY A 213 -7.57 -0.60 15.31
C GLY A 213 -7.23 -2.03 15.71
N ARG A 214 -8.12 -2.95 15.39
CA ARG A 214 -7.96 -4.40 15.55
C ARG A 214 -8.31 -5.06 14.23
N ILE A 215 -7.78 -6.24 13.98
CA ILE A 215 -8.24 -7.07 12.86
C ILE A 215 -9.53 -7.76 13.30
N THR A 216 -10.62 -7.51 12.58
CA THR A 216 -11.95 -8.13 12.84
C THR A 216 -12.22 -9.30 11.92
N ASP A 217 -11.69 -9.30 10.71
CA ASP A 217 -11.82 -10.42 9.76
C ASP A 217 -10.61 -10.45 8.82
N VAL A 218 -10.25 -11.66 8.38
CA VAL A 218 -9.27 -11.89 7.33
C VAL A 218 -9.93 -12.76 6.27
N ILE A 219 -10.10 -12.21 5.08
CA ILE A 219 -10.83 -12.82 3.98
C ILE A 219 -9.84 -13.25 2.92
N GLU A 220 -9.66 -14.55 2.72
CA GLU A 220 -8.93 -15.10 1.59
C GLU A 220 -9.78 -14.97 0.33
N SER A 221 -9.18 -14.45 -0.74
CA SER A 221 -9.87 -14.27 -2.03
C SER A 221 -9.68 -15.48 -2.93
N PRO A 222 -10.75 -16.17 -3.33
CA PRO A 222 -10.70 -17.27 -4.30
C PRO A 222 -10.60 -16.80 -5.74
N LEU A 223 -10.58 -15.48 -5.99
CA LEU A 223 -10.55 -14.92 -7.34
C LEU A 223 -9.25 -15.31 -8.06
N PRO A 224 -9.31 -15.60 -9.37
CA PRO A 224 -8.12 -15.95 -10.14
C PRO A 224 -7.08 -14.83 -10.10
N LYS A 225 -5.79 -15.18 -10.08
CA LYS A 225 -4.71 -14.19 -10.10
C LYS A 225 -4.74 -13.31 -11.34
N ASN A 226 -5.06 -13.91 -12.48
CA ASN A 226 -5.24 -13.21 -13.75
C ASN A 226 -6.71 -12.84 -13.91
N ARG A 227 -7.06 -11.59 -13.70
CA ARG A 227 -8.43 -11.08 -13.77
C ARG A 227 -8.43 -9.65 -14.33
N ASP A 228 -9.48 -9.31 -15.02
CA ASP A 228 -9.77 -7.97 -15.52
C ASP A 228 -10.95 -7.34 -14.75
N LEU A 229 -11.32 -6.11 -15.11
CA LEU A 229 -12.37 -5.38 -14.42
C LEU A 229 -13.76 -6.01 -14.54
N ASN A 230 -14.00 -6.89 -15.56
CA ASN A 230 -15.28 -7.59 -15.72
C ASN A 230 -15.52 -8.60 -14.58
N ILE A 231 -14.48 -9.00 -13.85
CA ILE A 231 -14.62 -9.84 -12.65
C ILE A 231 -15.57 -9.25 -11.62
N ARG A 232 -15.75 -7.91 -11.62
CA ARG A 232 -16.62 -7.19 -10.68
C ARG A 232 -18.09 -7.61 -10.79
N ASP A 233 -18.50 -8.14 -11.95
CA ASP A 233 -19.86 -8.62 -12.19
C ASP A 233 -20.05 -10.08 -11.77
N SER A 234 -18.99 -10.77 -11.36
CA SER A 234 -19.06 -12.16 -10.92
C SER A 234 -19.71 -12.32 -9.55
N GLN A 235 -20.39 -13.45 -9.35
CA GLN A 235 -21.02 -13.76 -8.07
C GLN A 235 -19.99 -13.87 -6.94
N GLU A 236 -18.80 -14.39 -7.22
CA GLU A 236 -17.70 -14.51 -6.27
C GLU A 236 -17.24 -13.14 -5.79
N PHE A 237 -17.04 -12.20 -6.71
CA PHE A 237 -16.66 -10.82 -6.37
C PHE A 237 -17.72 -10.17 -5.48
N ILE A 238 -19.00 -10.30 -5.86
CA ILE A 238 -20.13 -9.71 -5.12
C ILE A 238 -20.20 -10.29 -3.70
N LYS A 239 -20.03 -11.61 -3.53
CA LYS A 239 -20.03 -12.26 -2.22
C LYS A 239 -18.88 -11.77 -1.33
N ILE A 240 -17.66 -11.65 -1.87
CA ILE A 240 -16.52 -11.13 -1.11
C ILE A 240 -16.77 -9.67 -0.72
N ALA A 241 -17.22 -8.83 -1.65
CA ALA A 241 -17.53 -7.43 -1.39
C ALA A 241 -18.62 -7.27 -0.31
N GLN A 242 -19.62 -8.17 -0.30
CA GLN A 242 -20.64 -8.21 0.73
C GLN A 242 -20.05 -8.58 2.09
N ARG A 243 -19.23 -9.65 2.18
CA ARG A 243 -18.54 -10.05 3.41
C ARG A 243 -17.65 -8.94 3.98
N VAL A 244 -16.89 -8.24 3.13
CA VAL A 244 -16.10 -7.07 3.55
C VAL A 244 -17.00 -5.99 4.13
N ARG A 245 -18.15 -5.70 3.49
CA ARG A 245 -19.10 -4.69 3.95
C ARG A 245 -19.73 -5.05 5.30
N GLU A 246 -20.05 -6.32 5.50
CA GLU A 246 -20.56 -6.85 6.77
C GLU A 246 -19.51 -6.73 7.88
N GLY A 247 -18.25 -7.12 7.61
CA GLY A 247 -17.16 -6.97 8.57
C GLY A 247 -16.91 -5.51 8.99
N LEU A 248 -17.00 -4.57 8.03
CA LEU A 248 -16.89 -3.13 8.33
C LEU A 248 -18.05 -2.62 9.21
N LYS A 249 -19.27 -3.13 9.02
CA LYS A 249 -20.44 -2.77 9.85
C LYS A 249 -20.35 -3.37 11.26
N ALA A 250 -19.96 -4.64 11.37
CA ALA A 250 -19.82 -5.32 12.67
C ALA A 250 -18.79 -4.62 13.56
N GLY A 251 -17.64 -4.19 12.98
CA GLY A 251 -16.64 -3.43 13.72
C GLY A 251 -17.12 -2.08 14.25
N GLN A 252 -18.18 -1.50 13.69
CA GLN A 252 -18.76 -0.23 14.17
C GLN A 252 -19.70 -0.40 15.38
N THR A 253 -20.25 -1.59 15.57
CA THR A 253 -21.23 -1.85 16.66
C THR A 253 -20.60 -2.26 17.97
N GLU A 254 -19.35 -2.71 17.99
CA GLU A 254 -18.63 -3.09 19.22
C GLU A 254 -18.18 -1.91 20.09
N ASP A 255 -18.16 -0.68 19.56
CA ASP A 255 -17.70 0.53 20.27
C ASP A 255 -18.83 1.35 20.92
N VAL A 256 -20.06 0.83 20.99
CA VAL A 256 -21.25 1.55 21.53
C VAL A 256 -21.61 1.11 22.95
N PHE A 257 -20.77 0.29 23.62
CA PHE A 257 -21.01 -0.13 25.01
C PHE A 257 -19.80 0.11 25.91
#